data_90704528c1d3c0c900d7c97f3c58c761
#
_entry.id   90704528c1d3c0c900d7c97f3c58c761
#
_cell.length_a   1.000
_cell.length_b   1.000
_cell.length_c   1.000
_cell.angle_alpha   90.00
_cell.angle_beta   90.00
_cell.angle_gamma   90.00
#
_symmetry.space_group_name_H-M   'P 1'
#
loop_
_entity.id
_entity.type
_entity.pdbx_description
1 polymer ?
#
loop_
_entity_poly.entity_id
_entity_poly.type
_entity_poly.pdbx_seq_one_letter_code
_entity_poly.pdbx_strand_id
1 'polypeptide(L)'
;MLNPTVSEMPHFEEDGPAQPAPYVTIVLPCFNEQEHVVKEVERICAAMDASNRTYELLAVDDASTDDTLALLREAEPLFPHLRVISFGHNGGAGTVRRIGTQRARGQIVVWTDADMTYPNERIPELVDLLAANPDIDQVVGARTQESGTHRLLRVPMKWLIRKLAERLTNTRIPDLNSGLRAFRREVSLPYLRLLPPGFSCVTTITLAFLSNQHLIHYVPIDYAKRSGTSKFHFVRDAYRYLLQVLRMVMYFNPLKVLMPLALWLLGIGTAKFVFDQVREPLYIPNNTIMLLTSGLIVAAMALLADLIVRSRDGA
;
A
#
# COMPACT_ATOMS: atom_id res chain seq x y z
N MET A 1 2.99 -20.26 -3.85
CA MET A 1 4.40 -19.90 -3.62
C MET A 1 4.56 -19.74 -2.14
N LEU A 2 5.33 -20.63 -1.53
CA LEU A 2 5.54 -20.75 -0.08
C LEU A 2 6.30 -19.51 0.43
N ASN A 3 5.89 -18.98 1.57
CA ASN A 3 6.68 -17.98 2.32
C ASN A 3 8.06 -18.60 2.60
N PRO A 4 9.17 -17.87 2.39
CA PRO A 4 10.47 -18.34 2.84
C PRO A 4 10.43 -18.55 4.36
N THR A 5 10.90 -19.70 4.81
CA THR A 5 11.02 -20.04 6.22
C THR A 5 12.03 -19.11 6.90
N VAL A 6 11.87 -18.88 8.20
CA VAL A 6 12.71 -18.00 9.03
C VAL A 6 14.21 -18.34 8.96
N SER A 7 14.57 -19.54 8.48
CA SER A 7 15.95 -19.99 8.31
C SER A 7 16.70 -19.43 7.09
N GLU A 8 16.01 -18.74 6.16
CA GLU A 8 16.61 -18.11 4.98
C GLU A 8 16.79 -16.60 5.09
N MET A 9 16.61 -16.06 6.29
CA MET A 9 16.93 -14.64 6.51
C MET A 9 18.45 -14.47 6.55
N PRO A 10 19.00 -13.45 5.86
CA PRO A 10 20.43 -13.17 5.89
C PRO A 10 20.89 -12.95 7.33
N HIS A 11 22.06 -13.51 7.69
CA HIS A 11 22.72 -13.22 8.96
C HIS A 11 23.00 -11.72 9.02
N PHE A 12 22.41 -11.06 10.01
CA PHE A 12 22.62 -9.65 10.28
C PHE A 12 23.71 -9.52 11.34
N GLU A 13 24.74 -8.72 11.07
CA GLU A 13 25.66 -8.25 12.09
C GLU A 13 24.86 -7.50 13.14
N GLU A 14 25.08 -7.84 14.41
CA GLU A 14 24.44 -7.18 15.54
C GLU A 14 24.83 -5.69 15.56
N ASP A 15 23.83 -4.84 15.78
CA ASP A 15 23.99 -3.38 15.87
C ASP A 15 25.11 -3.01 16.87
N GLY A 16 26.03 -2.16 16.44
CA GLY A 16 27.05 -1.53 17.32
C GLY A 16 26.41 -0.77 18.50
N PRO A 17 27.22 -0.13 19.37
CA PRO A 17 26.72 0.42 20.63
C PRO A 17 25.51 1.31 20.45
N ALA A 18 24.50 1.08 21.31
CA ALA A 18 23.16 1.65 21.24
C ALA A 18 23.16 3.19 21.14
N GLN A 19 23.10 3.71 19.92
CA GLN A 19 22.79 5.11 19.70
C GLN A 19 21.31 5.36 20.09
N PRO A 20 20.99 6.56 20.63
CA PRO A 20 19.60 6.88 20.95
C PRO A 20 18.73 6.70 19.71
N ALA A 21 17.56 6.07 19.88
CA ALA A 21 16.67 5.77 18.78
C ALA A 21 16.31 7.07 18.03
N PRO A 22 16.44 7.11 16.69
CA PRO A 22 16.07 8.28 15.90
C PRO A 22 14.55 8.52 15.99
N TYR A 23 14.12 9.76 15.77
CA TYR A 23 12.69 10.07 15.70
C TYR A 23 12.06 9.57 14.40
N VAL A 24 12.80 9.64 13.29
CA VAL A 24 12.34 9.29 11.94
C VAL A 24 13.22 8.19 11.33
N THR A 25 12.61 7.21 10.69
CA THR A 25 13.28 6.29 9.76
C THR A 25 12.75 6.50 8.36
N ILE A 26 13.64 6.86 7.43
CA ILE A 26 13.30 6.92 6.00
C ILE A 26 13.68 5.58 5.37
N VAL A 27 12.73 4.87 4.78
CA VAL A 27 12.95 3.62 4.05
C VAL A 27 13.02 3.92 2.57
N LEU A 28 14.20 3.65 1.99
CA LEU A 28 14.51 3.90 0.58
C LEU A 28 14.72 2.56 -0.14
N PRO A 29 13.72 2.04 -0.88
CA PRO A 29 13.88 0.86 -1.71
C PRO A 29 14.78 1.17 -2.92
N CYS A 30 15.81 0.36 -3.13
CA CYS A 30 16.75 0.50 -4.23
C CYS A 30 16.77 -0.79 -5.07
N PHE A 31 16.60 -0.68 -6.39
CA PHE A 31 16.76 -1.80 -7.32
C PHE A 31 17.14 -1.28 -8.71
N ASN A 32 18.41 -1.43 -9.09
CA ASN A 32 18.97 -0.96 -10.34
C ASN A 32 18.77 0.56 -10.53
N GLU A 33 19.26 1.35 -9.55
CA GLU A 33 19.15 2.81 -9.48
C GLU A 33 20.55 3.47 -9.42
N GLN A 34 21.58 2.84 -9.99
CA GLN A 34 22.97 3.35 -9.96
C GLN A 34 23.12 4.80 -10.41
N GLU A 35 22.25 5.28 -11.33
CA GLU A 35 22.33 6.66 -11.86
C GLU A 35 21.81 7.70 -10.85
N HIS A 36 20.99 7.28 -9.89
CA HIS A 36 20.21 8.20 -9.05
C HIS A 36 20.44 8.02 -7.54
N VAL A 37 20.82 6.82 -7.10
CA VAL A 37 20.77 6.44 -5.68
C VAL A 37 21.62 7.34 -4.79
N VAL A 38 22.85 7.69 -5.16
CA VAL A 38 23.72 8.56 -4.36
C VAL A 38 23.16 9.97 -4.25
N LYS A 39 22.67 10.54 -5.35
CA LYS A 39 22.03 11.86 -5.37
C LYS A 39 20.79 11.91 -4.51
N GLU A 40 20.03 10.82 -4.50
CA GLU A 40 18.83 10.73 -3.67
C GLU A 40 19.18 10.63 -2.18
N VAL A 41 20.23 9.88 -1.82
CA VAL A 41 20.77 9.84 -0.46
C VAL A 41 21.21 11.25 -0.01
N GLU A 42 22.02 11.95 -0.82
CA GLU A 42 22.46 13.33 -0.57
C GLU A 42 21.27 14.28 -0.34
N ARG A 43 20.27 14.21 -1.20
CA ARG A 43 19.09 15.07 -1.15
C ARG A 43 18.23 14.83 0.09
N ILE A 44 18.02 13.56 0.46
CA ILE A 44 17.29 13.20 1.67
C ILE A 44 18.07 13.65 2.91
N CYS A 45 19.35 13.34 2.98
CA CYS A 45 20.19 13.72 4.10
C CYS A 45 20.24 15.25 4.27
N ALA A 46 20.49 15.99 3.19
CA ALA A 46 20.50 17.46 3.24
C ALA A 46 19.18 18.06 3.74
N ALA A 47 18.03 17.50 3.32
CA ALA A 47 16.73 17.96 3.78
C ALA A 47 16.50 17.65 5.27
N MET A 48 16.90 16.46 5.72
CA MET A 48 16.71 16.04 7.10
C MET A 48 17.71 16.73 8.04
N ASP A 49 18.94 16.96 7.62
CA ASP A 49 19.96 17.71 8.40
C ASP A 49 19.54 19.18 8.61
N ALA A 50 18.83 19.77 7.63
CA ALA A 50 18.25 21.09 7.78
C ALA A 50 17.02 21.11 8.73
N SER A 51 16.50 19.97 9.12
CA SER A 51 15.39 19.83 10.07
C SER A 51 15.91 19.67 11.49
N ASN A 52 15.05 19.91 12.48
CA ASN A 52 15.39 19.67 13.89
C ASN A 52 15.06 18.24 14.35
N ARG A 53 14.97 17.26 13.42
CA ARG A 53 14.58 15.89 13.74
C ARG A 53 15.75 14.94 13.63
N THR A 54 15.93 14.10 14.64
CA THR A 54 16.88 12.97 14.55
C THR A 54 16.32 11.93 13.60
N TYR A 55 17.17 11.38 12.73
CA TYR A 55 16.71 10.43 11.71
C TYR A 55 17.74 9.34 11.43
N GLU A 56 17.29 8.27 10.80
CA GLU A 56 18.09 7.31 10.04
C GLU A 56 17.53 7.18 8.63
N LEU A 57 18.40 7.03 7.66
CA LEU A 57 18.06 6.69 6.28
C LEU A 57 18.41 5.21 6.04
N LEU A 58 17.40 4.38 5.90
CA LEU A 58 17.55 2.96 5.66
C LEU A 58 17.42 2.67 4.16
N ALA A 59 18.55 2.62 3.46
CA ALA A 59 18.60 2.20 2.07
C ALA A 59 18.60 0.67 2.00
N VAL A 60 17.62 0.10 1.31
CA VAL A 60 17.46 -1.35 1.19
C VAL A 60 17.61 -1.76 -0.27
N ASP A 61 18.74 -2.37 -0.59
CA ASP A 61 19.01 -2.92 -1.90
C ASP A 61 18.28 -4.26 -2.11
N ASP A 62 17.44 -4.32 -3.13
CA ASP A 62 16.60 -5.46 -3.48
C ASP A 62 17.29 -6.41 -4.47
N ALA A 63 18.54 -6.78 -4.18
CA ALA A 63 19.41 -7.59 -5.05
C ALA A 63 19.61 -6.96 -6.43
N SER A 64 20.11 -5.71 -6.44
CA SER A 64 20.47 -5.03 -7.69
C SER A 64 21.53 -5.80 -8.47
N THR A 65 21.46 -5.71 -9.79
CA THR A 65 22.40 -6.35 -10.72
C THR A 65 23.37 -5.38 -11.38
N ASP A 66 23.24 -4.10 -11.04
CA ASP A 66 24.12 -2.99 -11.43
C ASP A 66 24.97 -2.53 -10.22
N ASP A 67 25.62 -1.39 -10.33
CA ASP A 67 26.51 -0.86 -9.30
C ASP A 67 25.78 -0.21 -8.10
N THR A 68 24.44 -0.30 -8.01
CA THR A 68 23.62 0.34 -6.96
C THR A 68 24.14 -0.01 -5.55
N LEU A 69 24.35 -1.31 -5.26
CA LEU A 69 24.79 -1.75 -3.93
C LEU A 69 26.21 -1.26 -3.62
N ALA A 70 27.12 -1.32 -4.61
CA ALA A 70 28.50 -0.85 -4.44
C ALA A 70 28.52 0.66 -4.09
N LEU A 71 27.78 1.47 -4.82
CA LEU A 71 27.64 2.91 -4.60
C LEU A 71 27.03 3.22 -3.21
N LEU A 72 26.03 2.47 -2.78
CA LEU A 72 25.45 2.62 -1.43
C LEU A 72 26.46 2.30 -0.35
N ARG A 73 27.26 1.24 -0.51
CA ARG A 73 28.32 0.87 0.46
C ARG A 73 29.44 1.89 0.52
N GLU A 74 29.80 2.51 -0.60
CA GLU A 74 30.77 3.61 -0.66
C GLU A 74 30.21 4.89 0.00
N ALA A 75 28.91 5.14 -0.13
CA ALA A 75 28.25 6.29 0.49
C ALA A 75 28.04 6.12 2.00
N GLU A 76 27.85 4.89 2.51
CA GLU A 76 27.51 4.61 3.92
C GLU A 76 28.46 5.29 4.93
N PRO A 77 29.80 5.25 4.78
CA PRO A 77 30.71 5.94 5.70
C PRO A 77 30.70 7.47 5.55
N LEU A 78 30.20 8.01 4.44
CA LEU A 78 30.14 9.44 4.18
C LEU A 78 28.90 10.10 4.80
N PHE A 79 27.85 9.33 5.03
CA PHE A 79 26.57 9.79 5.59
C PHE A 79 26.29 9.10 6.93
N PRO A 80 26.54 9.75 8.08
CA PRO A 80 26.44 9.12 9.41
C PRO A 80 25.05 8.54 9.75
N HIS A 81 24.01 9.01 9.07
CA HIS A 81 22.62 8.56 9.25
C HIS A 81 22.18 7.50 8.24
N LEU A 82 23.03 7.17 7.26
CA LEU A 82 22.76 6.13 6.26
C LEU A 82 23.09 4.76 6.86
N ARG A 83 22.16 3.83 6.65
CA ARG A 83 22.34 2.41 6.94
C ARG A 83 21.89 1.61 5.74
N VAL A 84 22.74 0.73 5.24
CA VAL A 84 22.50 -0.07 4.04
C VAL A 84 22.20 -1.51 4.40
N ILE A 85 21.06 -2.03 3.90
CA ILE A 85 20.70 -3.44 3.95
C ILE A 85 20.63 -3.96 2.52
N SER A 86 21.12 -5.16 2.26
CA SER A 86 21.02 -5.82 0.97
C SER A 86 20.31 -7.17 1.08
N PHE A 87 19.50 -7.50 0.08
CA PHE A 87 18.85 -8.79 -0.04
C PHE A 87 19.66 -9.73 -0.95
N GLY A 88 19.61 -11.02 -0.68
CA GLY A 88 20.28 -12.04 -1.52
C GLY A 88 19.48 -12.35 -2.80
N HIS A 89 18.22 -11.98 -2.89
CA HIS A 89 17.34 -12.16 -4.05
C HIS A 89 16.26 -11.08 -4.09
N ASN A 90 15.78 -10.76 -5.29
CA ASN A 90 14.77 -9.73 -5.47
C ASN A 90 13.44 -10.12 -4.83
N GLY A 91 13.03 -9.34 -3.83
CA GLY A 91 11.78 -9.51 -3.09
C GLY A 91 10.67 -8.57 -3.52
N GLY A 92 10.99 -7.53 -4.30
CA GLY A 92 10.10 -6.48 -4.75
C GLY A 92 9.89 -5.35 -3.73
N ALA A 93 9.54 -4.17 -4.23
CA ALA A 93 9.43 -2.93 -3.44
C ALA A 93 8.52 -3.05 -2.19
N GLY A 94 7.51 -3.91 -2.22
CA GLY A 94 6.64 -4.14 -1.06
C GLY A 94 7.32 -4.96 0.03
N THR A 95 8.14 -5.95 -0.34
CA THR A 95 8.96 -6.71 0.63
C THR A 95 9.98 -5.80 1.28
N VAL A 96 10.67 -4.97 0.47
CA VAL A 96 11.63 -3.97 0.96
C VAL A 96 10.99 -3.03 1.97
N ARG A 97 9.84 -2.43 1.64
CA ARG A 97 9.11 -1.52 2.52
C ARG A 97 8.66 -2.21 3.81
N ARG A 98 8.18 -3.46 3.71
CA ARG A 98 7.78 -4.26 4.86
C ARG A 98 8.96 -4.51 5.79
N ILE A 99 10.07 -5.04 5.28
CA ILE A 99 11.26 -5.36 6.08
C ILE A 99 11.93 -4.09 6.59
N GLY A 100 12.05 -3.05 5.76
CA GLY A 100 12.55 -1.74 6.17
C GLY A 100 11.75 -1.14 7.32
N THR A 101 10.42 -1.21 7.28
CA THR A 101 9.56 -0.73 8.38
C THR A 101 9.70 -1.58 9.65
N GLN A 102 9.86 -2.90 9.51
CA GLN A 102 10.13 -3.78 10.66
C GLN A 102 11.48 -3.47 11.32
N ARG A 103 12.50 -3.13 10.53
CA ARG A 103 13.86 -2.78 10.97
C ARG A 103 14.03 -1.31 11.34
N ALA A 104 13.03 -0.49 11.07
CA ALA A 104 13.02 0.92 11.44
C ALA A 104 13.10 1.07 12.96
N ARG A 105 13.94 2.02 13.42
CA ARG A 105 14.09 2.36 14.83
C ARG A 105 13.29 3.62 15.20
N GLY A 106 12.91 4.42 14.21
CA GLY A 106 12.15 5.65 14.38
C GLY A 106 10.70 5.44 14.79
N GLN A 107 10.13 6.42 15.49
CA GLN A 107 8.71 6.46 15.81
C GLN A 107 7.85 6.73 14.57
N ILE A 108 8.38 7.55 13.66
CA ILE A 108 7.77 7.84 12.35
C ILE A 108 8.59 7.12 11.28
N VAL A 109 7.88 6.45 10.37
CA VAL A 109 8.48 5.84 9.17
C VAL A 109 8.04 6.62 7.96
N VAL A 110 9.01 6.95 7.11
CA VAL A 110 8.76 7.57 5.80
C VAL A 110 9.11 6.57 4.71
N TRP A 111 8.20 6.35 3.77
CA TRP A 111 8.50 5.66 2.53
C TRP A 111 8.71 6.66 1.42
N THR A 112 9.63 6.39 0.54
CA THR A 112 9.87 7.12 -0.71
C THR A 112 10.44 6.18 -1.77
N ASP A 113 10.86 6.71 -2.92
CA ASP A 113 11.52 5.96 -4.00
C ASP A 113 12.87 6.60 -4.34
N ALA A 114 13.80 5.80 -4.90
CA ALA A 114 15.18 6.20 -5.20
C ALA A 114 15.37 6.77 -6.63
N ASP A 115 14.29 6.99 -7.39
CA ASP A 115 14.31 7.34 -8.82
C ASP A 115 14.15 8.83 -9.11
N MET A 116 14.41 9.70 -8.15
CA MET A 116 14.34 11.17 -8.24
C MET A 116 12.96 11.73 -8.63
N THR A 117 11.89 10.94 -8.56
CA THR A 117 10.55 11.38 -8.96
C THR A 117 9.79 12.13 -7.86
N TYR A 118 10.06 11.79 -6.59
CA TYR A 118 9.43 12.45 -5.45
C TYR A 118 10.22 13.66 -4.97
N PRO A 119 9.54 14.73 -4.47
CA PRO A 119 10.19 15.87 -3.85
C PRO A 119 10.64 15.52 -2.42
N ASN A 120 11.74 14.74 -2.30
CA ASN A 120 12.22 14.22 -1.01
C ASN A 120 12.73 15.32 -0.07
N GLU A 121 13.02 16.52 -0.58
CA GLU A 121 13.23 17.74 0.23
C GLU A 121 12.03 18.13 1.08
N ARG A 122 10.83 17.62 0.77
CA ARG A 122 9.61 17.87 1.55
C ARG A 122 9.33 16.81 2.64
N ILE A 123 10.22 15.84 2.81
CA ILE A 123 10.08 14.83 3.88
C ILE A 123 9.92 15.48 5.28
N PRO A 124 10.71 16.50 5.67
CA PRO A 124 10.54 17.17 6.95
C PRO A 124 9.15 17.76 7.15
N GLU A 125 8.55 18.34 6.11
CA GLU A 125 7.18 18.89 6.15
C GLU A 125 6.13 17.80 6.48
N LEU A 126 6.22 16.62 5.83
CA LEU A 126 5.31 15.52 6.09
C LEU A 126 5.45 15.01 7.54
N VAL A 127 6.70 14.93 8.02
CA VAL A 127 7.01 14.51 9.38
C VAL A 127 6.47 15.52 10.40
N ASP A 128 6.66 16.81 10.16
CA ASP A 128 6.20 17.88 11.07
C ASP A 128 4.68 17.95 11.14
N LEU A 129 3.99 17.79 10.00
CA LEU A 129 2.53 17.68 9.97
C LEU A 129 2.02 16.50 10.81
N LEU A 130 2.67 15.35 10.70
CA LEU A 130 2.31 14.17 11.49
C LEU A 130 2.62 14.34 12.98
N ALA A 131 3.73 14.99 13.31
CA ALA A 131 4.15 15.26 14.68
C ALA A 131 3.26 16.28 15.38
N ALA A 132 2.83 17.31 14.66
CA ALA A 132 1.97 18.38 15.17
C ALA A 132 0.51 17.94 15.40
N ASN A 133 0.06 16.85 14.76
CA ASN A 133 -1.32 16.39 14.80
C ASN A 133 -1.41 14.94 15.31
N PRO A 134 -1.60 14.74 16.63
CA PRO A 134 -1.67 13.41 17.24
C PRO A 134 -2.77 12.49 16.65
N ASP A 135 -3.85 13.07 16.17
CA ASP A 135 -4.98 12.33 15.60
C ASP A 135 -4.70 11.79 14.18
N ILE A 136 -3.67 12.32 13.50
CA ILE A 136 -3.28 11.85 12.17
C ILE A 136 -2.30 10.68 12.30
N ASP A 137 -2.62 9.57 11.65
CA ASP A 137 -1.78 8.36 11.63
C ASP A 137 -0.87 8.29 10.42
N GLN A 138 -1.26 8.95 9.32
CA GLN A 138 -0.48 8.97 8.07
C GLN A 138 -0.62 10.30 7.33
N VAL A 139 0.49 10.80 6.79
CA VAL A 139 0.53 11.90 5.81
C VAL A 139 1.03 11.34 4.48
N VAL A 140 0.30 11.61 3.39
CA VAL A 140 0.60 11.12 2.04
C VAL A 140 0.82 12.29 1.10
N GLY A 141 1.95 12.31 0.41
CA GLY A 141 2.21 13.25 -0.68
C GLY A 141 1.36 12.88 -1.90
N ALA A 142 0.25 13.59 -2.12
CA ALA A 142 -0.66 13.36 -3.22
C ALA A 142 -0.16 14.06 -4.50
N ARG A 143 0.07 13.32 -5.57
CA ARG A 143 0.57 13.85 -6.84
C ARG A 143 -0.47 14.71 -7.51
N THR A 144 -0.12 15.96 -7.82
CA THR A 144 -1.00 16.94 -8.48
C THR A 144 -1.18 16.64 -9.97
N GLN A 145 -0.17 16.05 -10.61
CA GLN A 145 -0.19 15.67 -12.02
C GLN A 145 0.28 14.21 -12.20
N GLU A 146 -0.51 13.39 -12.87
CA GLU A 146 -0.07 12.08 -13.33
C GLU A 146 0.61 12.24 -14.71
N SER A 147 1.92 12.20 -14.76
CA SER A 147 2.70 12.15 -16.00
C SER A 147 2.68 10.71 -16.54
N GLY A 148 2.01 10.44 -17.67
CA GLY A 148 2.04 9.12 -18.30
C GLY A 148 1.32 9.07 -19.65
N THR A 149 2.01 8.56 -20.66
CA THR A 149 1.54 8.21 -22.00
C THR A 149 0.43 7.14 -21.93
N HIS A 150 -0.65 7.30 -22.67
CA HIS A 150 -1.87 6.47 -22.75
C HIS A 150 -3.00 6.83 -21.74
N ARG A 151 -3.48 8.09 -21.84
CA ARG A 151 -4.58 8.61 -21.02
C ARG A 151 -5.92 7.86 -21.17
N LEU A 152 -6.25 7.38 -22.37
CA LEU A 152 -7.60 6.93 -22.70
C LEU A 152 -8.07 5.64 -21.99
N LEU A 153 -7.18 4.70 -21.69
CA LEU A 153 -7.56 3.42 -21.06
C LEU A 153 -7.13 3.31 -19.58
N ARG A 154 -6.05 3.99 -19.18
CA ARG A 154 -5.56 3.96 -17.78
C ARG A 154 -6.41 4.79 -16.84
N VAL A 155 -6.89 5.95 -17.30
CA VAL A 155 -7.67 6.89 -16.48
C VAL A 155 -8.99 6.28 -15.99
N PRO A 156 -9.84 5.64 -16.84
CA PRO A 156 -11.11 5.07 -16.36
C PRO A 156 -10.92 3.94 -15.37
N MET A 157 -9.92 3.05 -15.56
CA MET A 157 -9.68 1.94 -14.65
C MET A 157 -9.16 2.42 -13.29
N LYS A 158 -8.18 3.33 -13.26
CA LYS A 158 -7.70 3.95 -12.02
C LYS A 158 -8.80 4.72 -11.30
N TRP A 159 -9.62 5.45 -12.06
CA TRP A 159 -10.78 6.16 -11.54
C TRP A 159 -11.80 5.19 -10.91
N LEU A 160 -12.13 4.11 -11.61
CA LEU A 160 -13.07 3.09 -11.12
C LEU A 160 -12.55 2.46 -9.81
N ILE A 161 -11.28 2.07 -9.78
CA ILE A 161 -10.66 1.46 -8.59
C ILE A 161 -10.63 2.45 -7.43
N ARG A 162 -10.27 3.71 -7.69
CA ARG A 162 -10.31 4.78 -6.66
C ARG A 162 -11.73 4.99 -6.15
N LYS A 163 -12.72 5.07 -7.04
CA LYS A 163 -14.13 5.23 -6.66
C LYS A 163 -14.65 4.05 -5.85
N LEU A 164 -14.26 2.84 -6.22
CA LEU A 164 -14.55 1.64 -5.44
C LEU A 164 -13.92 1.74 -4.04
N ALA A 165 -12.65 2.08 -3.95
CA ALA A 165 -11.95 2.27 -2.68
C ALA A 165 -12.61 3.37 -1.82
N GLU A 166 -12.93 4.54 -2.39
CA GLU A 166 -13.64 5.63 -1.71
C GLU A 166 -15.02 5.20 -1.18
N ARG A 167 -15.79 4.46 -1.99
CA ARG A 167 -17.11 3.95 -1.56
C ARG A 167 -17.01 2.94 -0.44
N LEU A 168 -15.98 2.10 -0.47
CA LEU A 168 -15.79 1.04 0.51
C LEU A 168 -15.21 1.56 1.85
N THR A 169 -14.38 2.59 1.80
CA THR A 169 -13.81 3.23 2.99
C THR A 169 -14.61 4.44 3.50
N ASN A 170 -15.61 4.90 2.74
CA ASN A 170 -16.37 6.13 3.00
C ASN A 170 -15.49 7.39 3.10
N THR A 171 -14.33 7.39 2.46
CA THR A 171 -13.33 8.48 2.55
C THR A 171 -12.89 8.89 1.15
N ARG A 172 -12.73 10.19 0.92
CA ARG A 172 -12.17 10.71 -0.33
C ARG A 172 -10.67 10.42 -0.39
N ILE A 173 -10.21 9.79 -1.48
CA ILE A 173 -8.81 9.39 -1.67
C ILE A 173 -8.23 10.15 -2.87
N PRO A 174 -7.47 11.24 -2.65
CA PRO A 174 -6.84 12.01 -3.73
C PRO A 174 -5.83 11.18 -4.53
N ASP A 175 -4.95 10.45 -3.85
CA ASP A 175 -3.96 9.56 -4.48
C ASP A 175 -3.80 8.27 -3.67
N LEU A 176 -4.20 7.16 -4.29
CA LEU A 176 -4.14 5.83 -3.67
C LEU A 176 -2.74 5.20 -3.78
N ASN A 177 -1.91 5.67 -4.73
CA ASN A 177 -0.70 4.98 -5.15
C ASN A 177 0.59 5.78 -4.94
N SER A 178 0.56 6.87 -4.20
CA SER A 178 1.78 7.63 -3.91
C SER A 178 2.74 6.81 -3.04
N GLY A 179 4.02 6.78 -3.43
CA GLY A 179 5.10 6.16 -2.68
C GLY A 179 5.57 7.04 -1.52
N LEU A 180 5.53 8.37 -1.67
CA LEU A 180 5.95 9.30 -0.63
C LEU A 180 4.89 9.43 0.46
N ARG A 181 5.21 8.93 1.65
CA ARG A 181 4.32 8.94 2.82
C ARG A 181 5.07 8.86 4.13
N ALA A 182 4.57 9.53 5.14
CA ALA A 182 5.02 9.42 6.52
C ALA A 182 3.89 8.84 7.38
N PHE A 183 4.18 7.92 8.29
CA PHE A 183 3.18 7.30 9.16
C PHE A 183 3.78 6.90 10.52
N ARG A 184 2.94 6.77 11.52
CA ARG A 184 3.33 6.25 12.82
C ARG A 184 3.69 4.78 12.70
N ARG A 185 4.94 4.43 13.10
CA ARG A 185 5.46 3.06 12.97
C ARG A 185 4.55 2.07 13.70
N GLU A 186 4.21 2.34 14.95
CA GLU A 186 3.41 1.48 15.80
C GLU A 186 2.06 1.15 15.15
N VAL A 187 1.38 2.15 14.60
CA VAL A 187 0.10 1.98 13.90
C VAL A 187 0.23 1.09 12.66
N SER A 188 1.38 1.12 11.98
CA SER A 188 1.59 0.36 10.75
C SER A 188 1.92 -1.12 10.96
N LEU A 189 2.54 -1.48 12.09
CA LEU A 189 3.07 -2.83 12.36
C LEU A 189 2.05 -3.97 12.15
N PRO A 190 0.80 -3.87 12.64
CA PRO A 190 -0.20 -4.94 12.45
C PRO A 190 -0.52 -5.22 10.99
N TYR A 191 -0.36 -4.21 10.10
CA TYR A 191 -0.73 -4.29 8.69
C TYR A 191 0.41 -4.72 7.77
N LEU A 192 1.65 -4.75 8.24
CA LEU A 192 2.81 -5.11 7.42
C LEU A 192 2.72 -6.51 6.81
N ARG A 193 2.10 -7.45 7.52
CA ARG A 193 1.85 -8.83 7.02
C ARG A 193 0.93 -8.89 5.80
N LEU A 194 0.14 -7.84 5.56
CA LEU A 194 -0.81 -7.76 4.47
C LEU A 194 -0.18 -7.23 3.18
N LEU A 195 1.02 -6.66 3.28
CA LEU A 195 1.67 -6.00 2.16
C LEU A 195 2.12 -7.03 1.12
N PRO A 196 1.64 -6.92 -0.13
CA PRO A 196 2.15 -7.74 -1.22
C PRO A 196 3.58 -7.31 -1.59
N PRO A 197 4.38 -8.19 -2.20
CA PRO A 197 5.77 -7.90 -2.53
C PRO A 197 5.96 -6.78 -3.56
N GLY A 198 4.95 -6.49 -4.40
CA GLY A 198 5.04 -5.49 -5.46
C GLY A 198 4.60 -4.08 -5.06
N PHE A 199 4.48 -3.20 -6.06
CA PHE A 199 4.09 -1.79 -5.90
C PHE A 199 2.69 -1.57 -5.30
N SER A 200 1.81 -2.58 -5.33
CA SER A 200 0.49 -2.50 -4.69
C SER A 200 0.53 -2.42 -3.15
N CYS A 201 1.70 -2.55 -2.53
CA CYS A 201 1.89 -2.39 -1.09
C CYS A 201 1.42 -1.01 -0.59
N VAL A 202 1.65 0.06 -1.38
CA VAL A 202 1.20 1.43 -1.04
C VAL A 202 -0.32 1.56 -1.04
N THR A 203 -1.00 0.89 -1.96
CA THR A 203 -2.48 0.79 -1.97
C THR A 203 -2.97 0.00 -0.76
N THR A 204 -2.31 -1.11 -0.46
CA THR A 204 -2.67 -2.01 0.63
C THR A 204 -2.60 -1.30 1.98
N ILE A 205 -1.51 -0.60 2.29
CA ILE A 205 -1.37 0.13 3.55
C ILE A 205 -2.41 1.26 3.67
N THR A 206 -2.68 1.99 2.57
CA THR A 206 -3.72 3.04 2.56
C THR A 206 -5.09 2.47 2.88
N LEU A 207 -5.47 1.36 2.23
CA LEU A 207 -6.77 0.71 2.48
C LEU A 207 -6.84 0.10 3.88
N ALA A 208 -5.74 -0.46 4.38
CA ALA A 208 -5.67 -0.98 5.74
C ALA A 208 -5.93 0.12 6.78
N PHE A 209 -5.27 1.27 6.64
CA PHE A 209 -5.47 2.42 7.52
C PHE A 209 -6.93 2.93 7.46
N LEU A 210 -7.44 3.21 6.26
CA LEU A 210 -8.81 3.73 6.09
C LEU A 210 -9.89 2.75 6.57
N SER A 211 -9.69 1.45 6.37
CA SER A 211 -10.66 0.42 6.81
C SER A 211 -10.70 0.28 8.33
N ASN A 212 -9.61 0.63 9.03
CA ASN A 212 -9.52 0.64 10.49
C ASN A 212 -9.68 2.04 11.09
N GLN A 213 -10.28 2.98 10.34
CA GLN A 213 -10.63 4.33 10.79
C GLN A 213 -9.42 5.21 11.16
N HIS A 214 -8.20 4.84 10.73
CA HIS A 214 -7.03 5.68 10.87
C HIS A 214 -7.12 6.91 9.97
N LEU A 215 -6.73 8.07 10.49
CA LEU A 215 -6.80 9.32 9.74
C LEU A 215 -5.60 9.50 8.83
N ILE A 216 -5.88 9.72 7.55
CA ILE A 216 -4.88 10.02 6.52
C ILE A 216 -5.04 11.46 6.04
N HIS A 217 -3.97 12.23 6.16
CA HIS A 217 -3.88 13.58 5.59
C HIS A 217 -3.14 13.55 4.24
N TYR A 218 -3.63 14.31 3.26
CA TYR A 218 -3.04 14.37 1.92
C TYR A 218 -2.47 15.76 1.66
N VAL A 219 -1.18 15.81 1.31
CA VAL A 219 -0.46 17.03 0.95
C VAL A 219 -0.19 17.01 -0.56
N PRO A 220 -0.61 18.03 -1.33
CA PRO A 220 -0.31 18.06 -2.75
C PRO A 220 1.19 18.19 -2.98
N ILE A 221 1.73 17.34 -3.86
CA ILE A 221 3.15 17.35 -4.24
C ILE A 221 3.31 17.37 -5.74
N ASP A 222 4.40 17.96 -6.21
CA ASP A 222 4.84 17.84 -7.58
C ASP A 222 5.56 16.51 -7.78
N TYR A 223 5.32 15.86 -8.90
CA TYR A 223 5.89 14.56 -9.22
C TYR A 223 6.64 14.67 -10.54
N ALA A 224 7.96 14.48 -10.50
CA ALA A 224 8.82 14.57 -11.68
C ALA A 224 8.58 13.40 -12.64
N LYS A 225 8.89 13.60 -13.92
CA LYS A 225 8.85 12.51 -14.89
C LYS A 225 9.98 11.53 -14.60
N ARG A 226 9.65 10.24 -14.48
CA ARG A 226 10.64 9.19 -14.34
C ARG A 226 11.55 9.12 -15.57
N SER A 227 12.85 9.11 -15.35
CA SER A 227 13.83 8.76 -16.39
C SER A 227 13.80 7.24 -16.55
N GLY A 228 13.37 6.75 -17.73
CA GLY A 228 13.34 5.31 -18.06
C GLY A 228 12.00 4.80 -18.59
N THR A 229 12.02 3.59 -19.15
CA THR A 229 10.82 2.94 -19.73
C THR A 229 10.07 2.13 -18.69
N SER A 230 8.79 2.43 -18.52
CA SER A 230 7.90 1.64 -17.65
C SER A 230 7.63 0.25 -18.24
N LYS A 231 8.03 -0.82 -17.56
CA LYS A 231 7.74 -2.23 -17.91
C LYS A 231 6.28 -2.63 -17.54
N PHE A 232 5.33 -1.70 -17.60
CA PHE A 232 3.95 -1.91 -17.17
C PHE A 232 3.13 -2.63 -18.25
N HIS A 233 2.60 -3.82 -17.95
CA HIS A 233 1.68 -4.57 -18.81
C HIS A 233 0.24 -4.23 -18.45
N PHE A 234 -0.37 -3.33 -19.21
CA PHE A 234 -1.62 -2.66 -18.88
C PHE A 234 -2.76 -3.59 -18.39
N VAL A 235 -3.17 -4.59 -19.17
CA VAL A 235 -4.33 -5.45 -18.83
C VAL A 235 -4.05 -6.33 -17.63
N ARG A 236 -2.88 -6.97 -17.60
CA ARG A 236 -2.49 -7.89 -16.52
C ARG A 236 -2.31 -7.16 -15.19
N ASP A 237 -1.71 -5.98 -15.24
CA ASP A 237 -1.42 -5.22 -14.02
C ASP A 237 -2.67 -4.52 -13.50
N ALA A 238 -3.57 -4.04 -14.38
CA ALA A 238 -4.86 -3.48 -13.99
C ALA A 238 -5.76 -4.54 -13.32
N TYR A 239 -5.81 -5.76 -13.88
CA TYR A 239 -6.54 -6.87 -13.28
C TYR A 239 -5.98 -7.27 -11.90
N ARG A 240 -4.66 -7.41 -11.79
CA ARG A 240 -3.99 -7.70 -10.51
C ARG A 240 -4.27 -6.61 -9.47
N TYR A 241 -4.26 -5.36 -9.89
CA TYR A 241 -4.55 -4.22 -9.03
C TYR A 241 -6.02 -4.22 -8.55
N LEU A 242 -6.96 -4.45 -9.45
CA LEU A 242 -8.39 -4.59 -9.10
C LEU A 242 -8.60 -5.73 -8.09
N LEU A 243 -8.02 -6.91 -8.35
CA LEU A 243 -8.08 -8.04 -7.43
C LEU A 243 -7.47 -7.71 -6.07
N GLN A 244 -6.37 -6.94 -6.04
CA GLN A 244 -5.76 -6.52 -4.78
C GLN A 244 -6.69 -5.62 -3.98
N VAL A 245 -7.30 -4.62 -4.61
CA VAL A 245 -8.28 -3.74 -3.93
C VAL A 245 -9.46 -4.55 -3.41
N LEU A 246 -10.03 -5.42 -4.25
CA LEU A 246 -11.14 -6.28 -3.85
C LEU A 246 -10.76 -7.19 -2.68
N ARG A 247 -9.58 -7.83 -2.74
CA ARG A 247 -9.06 -8.67 -1.65
C ARG A 247 -8.93 -7.89 -0.34
N MET A 248 -8.36 -6.68 -0.39
CA MET A 248 -8.19 -5.85 0.80
C MET A 248 -9.53 -5.44 1.41
N VAL A 249 -10.49 -5.07 0.57
CA VAL A 249 -11.82 -4.73 1.06
C VAL A 249 -12.52 -5.94 1.65
N MET A 250 -12.46 -7.10 1.00
CA MET A 250 -12.99 -8.36 1.53
C MET A 250 -12.32 -8.75 2.85
N TYR A 251 -11.03 -8.42 3.01
CA TYR A 251 -10.29 -8.70 4.22
C TYR A 251 -10.74 -7.86 5.42
N PHE A 252 -11.16 -6.61 5.20
CA PHE A 252 -11.59 -5.70 6.28
C PHE A 252 -13.11 -5.55 6.40
N ASN A 253 -13.85 -5.64 5.30
CA ASN A 253 -15.29 -5.41 5.32
C ASN A 253 -16.02 -6.19 4.20
N PRO A 254 -16.13 -7.51 4.32
CA PRO A 254 -16.75 -8.37 3.30
C PRO A 254 -18.22 -8.05 3.05
N LEU A 255 -18.96 -7.58 4.08
CA LEU A 255 -20.37 -7.20 3.94
C LEU A 255 -20.59 -6.11 2.90
N LYS A 256 -19.71 -5.11 2.82
CA LYS A 256 -19.83 -4.01 1.84
C LYS A 256 -19.72 -4.48 0.39
N VAL A 257 -19.12 -5.65 0.13
CA VAL A 257 -18.97 -6.23 -1.20
C VAL A 257 -20.06 -7.26 -1.49
N LEU A 258 -20.23 -8.22 -0.58
CA LEU A 258 -21.09 -9.37 -0.83
C LEU A 258 -22.57 -9.08 -0.60
N MET A 259 -22.91 -8.26 0.41
CA MET A 259 -24.32 -8.00 0.74
C MET A 259 -25.08 -7.27 -0.37
N PRO A 260 -24.54 -6.22 -1.04
CA PRO A 260 -25.21 -5.61 -2.18
C PRO A 260 -25.47 -6.61 -3.33
N LEU A 261 -24.52 -7.52 -3.60
CA LEU A 261 -24.70 -8.57 -4.60
C LEU A 261 -25.82 -9.55 -4.21
N ALA A 262 -25.85 -9.97 -2.95
CA ALA A 262 -26.90 -10.82 -2.42
C ALA A 262 -28.28 -10.15 -2.54
N LEU A 263 -28.40 -8.90 -2.12
CA LEU A 263 -29.65 -8.13 -2.20
C LEU A 263 -30.10 -7.92 -3.65
N TRP A 264 -29.17 -7.73 -4.58
CA TRP A 264 -29.48 -7.60 -6.00
C TRP A 264 -30.03 -8.93 -6.58
N LEU A 265 -29.39 -10.06 -6.28
CA LEU A 265 -29.88 -11.39 -6.69
C LEU A 265 -31.25 -11.70 -6.07
N LEU A 266 -31.44 -11.43 -4.79
CA LEU A 266 -32.73 -11.62 -4.12
C LEU A 266 -33.81 -10.70 -4.69
N GLY A 267 -33.49 -9.44 -4.97
CA GLY A 267 -34.43 -8.48 -5.57
C GLY A 267 -34.89 -8.93 -6.95
N ILE A 268 -33.98 -9.34 -7.84
CA ILE A 268 -34.32 -9.87 -9.14
C ILE A 268 -35.10 -11.18 -9.02
N GLY A 269 -34.64 -12.08 -8.14
CA GLY A 269 -35.32 -13.35 -7.89
C GLY A 269 -36.77 -13.16 -7.42
N THR A 270 -36.99 -12.22 -6.49
CA THR A 270 -38.31 -11.89 -5.95
C THR A 270 -39.18 -11.23 -7.03
N ALA A 271 -38.68 -10.27 -7.79
CA ALA A 271 -39.42 -9.65 -8.89
C ALA A 271 -39.82 -10.67 -9.94
N LYS A 272 -38.89 -11.57 -10.29
CA LYS A 272 -39.18 -12.66 -11.21
C LYS A 272 -40.20 -13.64 -10.63
N PHE A 273 -40.11 -14.01 -9.37
CA PHE A 273 -41.06 -14.87 -8.68
C PHE A 273 -42.50 -14.29 -8.77
N VAL A 274 -42.66 -13.00 -8.46
CA VAL A 274 -43.96 -12.32 -8.59
C VAL A 274 -44.47 -12.36 -10.03
N PHE A 275 -43.60 -12.09 -10.99
CA PHE A 275 -43.96 -12.16 -12.41
C PHE A 275 -44.40 -13.56 -12.85
N ASP A 276 -43.68 -14.60 -12.43
CA ASP A 276 -44.00 -16.01 -12.75
C ASP A 276 -45.39 -16.42 -12.14
N GLN A 277 -45.66 -16.00 -10.87
CA GLN A 277 -46.92 -16.28 -10.21
C GLN A 277 -48.13 -15.58 -10.85
N VAL A 278 -47.93 -14.42 -11.45
CA VAL A 278 -48.99 -13.71 -12.20
C VAL A 278 -49.29 -14.43 -13.54
N ARG A 279 -48.27 -15.01 -14.17
CA ARG A 279 -48.43 -15.72 -15.45
C ARG A 279 -48.92 -17.14 -15.29
N GLU A 280 -48.36 -17.89 -14.36
CA GLU A 280 -48.66 -19.30 -14.15
C GLU A 280 -48.74 -19.55 -12.63
N PRO A 281 -49.91 -19.37 -12.01
CA PRO A 281 -50.09 -19.54 -10.58
C PRO A 281 -49.66 -20.94 -10.11
N LEU A 282 -48.96 -20.99 -8.97
CA LEU A 282 -48.44 -22.20 -8.31
C LEU A 282 -47.27 -22.90 -9.04
N TYR A 283 -46.82 -22.39 -10.18
CA TYR A 283 -45.63 -22.90 -10.85
C TYR A 283 -44.41 -22.01 -10.58
N ILE A 284 -43.31 -22.57 -10.10
CA ILE A 284 -42.05 -21.84 -9.86
C ILE A 284 -40.98 -22.41 -10.79
N PRO A 285 -40.55 -21.65 -11.81
CA PRO A 285 -39.51 -22.10 -12.71
C PRO A 285 -38.13 -22.28 -11.99
N ASN A 286 -37.35 -23.25 -12.45
CA ASN A 286 -36.04 -23.56 -11.85
C ASN A 286 -35.10 -22.33 -11.82
N ASN A 287 -35.13 -21.44 -12.82
CA ASN A 287 -34.30 -20.25 -12.86
C ASN A 287 -34.68 -19.23 -11.77
N THR A 288 -35.94 -19.17 -11.34
CA THR A 288 -36.40 -18.33 -10.22
C THR A 288 -35.88 -18.91 -8.89
N ILE A 289 -35.99 -20.23 -8.71
CA ILE A 289 -35.42 -20.93 -7.55
C ILE A 289 -33.90 -20.70 -7.50
N MET A 290 -33.18 -20.84 -8.62
CA MET A 290 -31.74 -20.62 -8.67
C MET A 290 -31.32 -19.19 -8.29
N LEU A 291 -32.06 -18.16 -8.73
CA LEU A 291 -31.79 -16.78 -8.35
C LEU A 291 -31.96 -16.54 -6.85
N LEU A 292 -33.07 -17.00 -6.28
CA LEU A 292 -33.34 -16.83 -4.86
C LEU A 292 -32.36 -17.62 -3.98
N THR A 293 -32.10 -18.88 -4.31
CA THR A 293 -31.13 -19.70 -3.55
C THR A 293 -29.71 -19.15 -3.66
N SER A 294 -29.29 -18.69 -4.84
CA SER A 294 -27.98 -18.03 -5.02
C SER A 294 -27.87 -16.77 -4.16
N GLY A 295 -28.92 -15.94 -4.13
CA GLY A 295 -28.95 -14.74 -3.30
C GLY A 295 -28.84 -15.06 -1.81
N LEU A 296 -29.54 -16.08 -1.32
CA LEU A 296 -29.46 -16.56 0.09
C LEU A 296 -28.06 -17.10 0.41
N ILE A 297 -27.47 -17.89 -0.48
CA ILE A 297 -26.12 -18.44 -0.28
C ILE A 297 -25.10 -17.30 -0.19
N VAL A 298 -25.15 -16.31 -1.10
CA VAL A 298 -24.23 -15.17 -1.07
C VAL A 298 -24.44 -14.33 0.19
N ALA A 299 -25.70 -14.15 0.66
CA ALA A 299 -25.98 -13.46 1.92
C ALA A 299 -25.36 -14.21 3.12
N ALA A 300 -25.54 -15.52 3.19
CA ALA A 300 -24.96 -16.35 4.25
C ALA A 300 -23.43 -16.27 4.21
N MET A 301 -22.81 -16.35 3.03
CA MET A 301 -21.35 -16.17 2.88
C MET A 301 -20.90 -14.79 3.33
N ALA A 302 -21.65 -13.73 3.05
CA ALA A 302 -21.35 -12.37 3.49
C ALA A 302 -21.32 -12.26 5.01
N LEU A 303 -22.32 -12.82 5.70
CA LEU A 303 -22.40 -12.84 7.15
C LEU A 303 -21.30 -13.69 7.79
N LEU A 304 -21.01 -14.86 7.24
CA LEU A 304 -19.93 -15.72 7.73
C LEU A 304 -18.58 -15.05 7.57
N ALA A 305 -18.31 -14.43 6.42
CA ALA A 305 -17.07 -13.70 6.18
C ALA A 305 -16.90 -12.52 7.16
N ASP A 306 -17.97 -11.77 7.45
CA ASP A 306 -17.96 -10.68 8.43
C ASP A 306 -17.70 -11.18 9.85
N LEU A 307 -18.31 -12.30 10.23
CA LEU A 307 -18.08 -12.92 11.52
C LEU A 307 -16.62 -13.34 11.70
N ILE A 308 -16.00 -13.94 10.65
CA ILE A 308 -14.59 -14.33 10.65
C ILE A 308 -13.68 -13.11 10.83
N VAL A 309 -13.97 -11.99 10.14
CA VAL A 309 -13.20 -10.76 10.28
C VAL A 309 -13.31 -10.23 11.71
N ARG A 310 -14.50 -10.10 12.25
CA ARG A 310 -14.73 -9.58 13.63
C ARG A 310 -14.12 -10.47 14.71
N SER A 311 -14.19 -11.80 14.55
CA SER A 311 -13.58 -12.71 15.51
C SER A 311 -12.06 -12.61 15.59
N ARG A 312 -11.43 -12.14 14.52
CA ARG A 312 -9.99 -11.93 14.46
C ARG A 312 -9.55 -10.59 15.06
N ASP A 313 -10.40 -9.57 15.01
CA ASP A 313 -10.12 -8.24 15.59
C ASP A 313 -10.34 -8.22 17.11
N GLY A 314 -10.97 -9.25 17.68
CA GLY A 314 -11.22 -9.43 19.11
C GLY A 314 -10.25 -10.40 19.81
N ALA A 315 -9.29 -10.97 19.08
CA ALA A 315 -8.24 -11.84 19.59
C ALA A 315 -6.87 -11.17 19.48
#